data_7040b5d1da8fa7d606a152d45df68ad9
#
_entry.id   7040b5d1da8fa7d606a152d45df68ad9
#
_cell.length_a   1.000
_cell.length_b   1.000
_cell.length_c   1.000
_cell.angle_alpha   90.00
_cell.angle_beta   90.00
_cell.angle_gamma   90.00
#
_symmetry.space_group_name_H-M   'P 1'
#
loop_
_entity.id
_entity.type
_entity.pdbx_description
1 polymer ?
#
loop_
_entity_poly.entity_id
_entity_poly.type
_entity_poly.pdbx_seq_one_letter_code
_entity_poly.pdbx_strand_id
1 'polypeptide(L)'
;NKMGGRFDNTKLAHLLKDLSLGGFDTTLTGYTIKEKDELINGLTLNIEAVEDDAEEVIDSVENIKEPYVRKGQVWQLGRHRLMCGDSTSLADMEKLMEGQQADLIITDPPYNVQYVGKTKDSLTIENDSMSDGAFFSFLLDTFGCMFSYARDGAAIYVFHADTEGLNFRRAFKEAGFKLSECLVWAKDVFVLGRQDYHWRHEPILYGWKEGAGHYFVNDRTQDTVLNYERPKRNEEHPTMKPVPLIGKLMQNSSMLDWKVLDPFGGSGPTLIAAQQLDRQCFTMELDPRYAQVIVERWQNLTGEKAVLLDE
;
A
#
# COMPACT_ATOMS: atom_id res chain seq x y z
N ASN A 1 20.90 9.23 26.81
CA ASN A 1 20.78 9.98 28.02
C ASN A 1 20.11 11.33 27.73
N LYS A 2 18.80 11.44 28.04
CA LYS A 2 17.95 12.62 27.76
C LYS A 2 18.33 13.86 28.55
N MET A 3 19.31 13.78 29.44
CA MET A 3 19.68 14.87 30.35
C MET A 3 20.83 15.70 29.80
N GLY A 4 20.54 16.89 29.32
CA GLY A 4 21.46 18.03 29.31
C GLY A 4 22.32 18.29 28.07
N GLY A 5 21.93 17.86 26.88
CA GLY A 5 22.62 18.21 25.63
C GLY A 5 21.67 18.52 24.47
N ARG A 6 22.03 19.45 23.58
CA ARG A 6 21.38 19.53 22.25
C ARG A 6 21.93 18.37 21.44
N PHE A 7 21.08 17.36 21.20
CA PHE A 7 21.41 16.29 20.29
C PHE A 7 21.20 16.75 18.84
N ASP A 8 22.09 16.31 17.96
CA ASP A 8 21.83 16.31 16.54
C ASP A 8 20.76 15.25 16.29
N ASN A 9 19.52 15.70 16.06
CA ASN A 9 18.37 14.82 15.89
C ASN A 9 18.56 13.82 14.73
N THR A 10 19.27 14.22 13.67
CA THR A 10 19.59 13.36 12.54
C THR A 10 20.47 12.19 12.95
N LYS A 11 21.58 12.47 13.64
CA LYS A 11 22.49 11.41 14.13
C LYS A 11 21.81 10.51 15.17
N LEU A 12 21.00 11.11 16.04
CA LEU A 12 20.24 10.37 17.05
C LEU A 12 19.24 9.41 16.41
N ALA A 13 18.51 9.87 15.40
CA ALA A 13 17.52 9.06 14.73
C ALA A 13 18.16 7.90 13.96
N HIS A 14 19.31 8.12 13.27
CA HIS A 14 20.08 7.03 12.65
C HIS A 14 20.54 6.01 13.71
N LEU A 15 21.07 6.46 14.83
CA LEU A 15 21.51 5.56 15.90
C LEU A 15 20.35 4.74 16.48
N LEU A 16 19.18 5.37 16.70
CA LEU A 16 18.00 4.68 17.21
C LEU A 16 17.44 3.67 16.19
N LYS A 17 17.53 4.01 14.88
CA LYS A 17 17.18 3.11 13.79
C LYS A 17 18.10 1.88 13.78
N ASP A 18 19.41 2.09 13.79
CA ASP A 18 20.40 1.00 13.76
C ASP A 18 20.26 0.07 14.98
N LEU A 19 20.03 0.64 16.18
CA LEU A 19 19.78 -0.13 17.40
C LEU A 19 18.49 -0.96 17.29
N SER A 20 17.43 -0.38 16.71
CA SER A 20 16.16 -1.06 16.52
C SER A 20 16.29 -2.23 15.54
N LEU A 21 16.95 -2.01 14.40
CA LEU A 21 17.21 -3.05 13.40
C LEU A 21 18.13 -4.16 13.91
N GLY A 22 19.05 -3.81 14.82
CA GLY A 22 19.90 -4.77 15.52
C GLY A 22 19.21 -5.55 16.66
N GLY A 23 17.89 -5.38 16.84
CA GLY A 23 17.11 -6.10 17.85
C GLY A 23 17.31 -5.59 19.28
N PHE A 24 17.90 -4.41 19.46
CA PHE A 24 18.09 -3.81 20.77
C PHE A 24 16.79 -3.17 21.27
N ASP A 25 16.46 -3.39 22.57
CA ASP A 25 15.32 -2.72 23.20
C ASP A 25 15.61 -1.22 23.35
N THR A 26 15.14 -0.44 22.41
CA THR A 26 15.37 1.00 22.36
C THR A 26 14.65 1.77 23.49
N THR A 27 13.72 1.17 24.23
CA THR A 27 13.10 1.81 25.41
C THR A 27 14.12 2.04 26.52
N LEU A 28 15.19 1.24 26.57
CA LEU A 28 16.32 1.41 27.49
C LEU A 28 17.12 2.69 27.24
N THR A 29 16.96 3.33 26.09
CA THR A 29 17.59 4.63 25.78
C THR A 29 16.89 5.81 26.46
N GLY A 30 15.72 5.59 27.05
CA GLY A 30 14.88 6.62 27.68
C GLY A 30 13.93 7.32 26.69
N TYR A 31 13.85 6.85 25.46
CA TYR A 31 12.86 7.27 24.48
C TYR A 31 11.69 6.29 24.49
N THR A 32 10.47 6.81 24.42
CA THR A 32 9.29 5.98 24.14
C THR A 32 9.32 5.51 22.69
N ILE A 33 8.62 4.43 22.39
CA ILE A 33 8.48 3.93 21.01
C ILE A 33 8.00 5.07 20.08
N LYS A 34 7.00 5.84 20.54
CA LYS A 34 6.46 6.98 19.78
C LYS A 34 7.51 8.07 19.51
N GLU A 35 8.26 8.50 20.51
CA GLU A 35 9.32 9.51 20.35
C GLU A 35 10.43 9.03 19.42
N LYS A 36 10.79 7.75 19.49
CA LYS A 36 11.75 7.12 18.59
C LYS A 36 11.26 7.21 17.14
N ASP A 37 10.02 6.81 16.90
CA ASP A 37 9.44 6.78 15.56
C ASP A 37 9.24 8.17 14.97
N GLU A 38 8.86 9.15 15.80
CA GLU A 38 8.82 10.56 15.39
C GLU A 38 10.19 11.08 14.95
N LEU A 39 11.26 10.71 15.65
CA LEU A 39 12.63 11.06 15.27
C LEU A 39 13.06 10.37 13.97
N ILE A 40 12.81 9.08 13.83
CA ILE A 40 13.19 8.29 12.66
C ILE A 40 12.34 8.69 11.43
N ASN A 41 11.03 8.86 11.60
CA ASN A 41 10.16 9.34 10.53
C ASN A 41 10.53 10.77 10.10
N GLY A 42 11.01 11.61 11.01
CA GLY A 42 11.57 12.93 10.69
C GLY A 42 12.80 12.89 9.78
N LEU A 43 13.59 11.80 9.82
CA LEU A 43 14.70 11.59 8.88
C LEU A 43 14.22 11.12 7.51
N THR A 44 13.23 10.24 7.50
CA THR A 44 12.72 9.63 6.26
C THR A 44 11.78 10.56 5.49
N LEU A 45 11.49 11.77 5.98
CA LEU A 45 10.80 12.81 5.20
C LEU A 45 11.61 13.29 3.97
N ASN A 46 12.90 12.93 3.87
CA ASN A 46 13.71 13.01 2.66
C ASN A 46 13.77 11.63 1.98
N ILE A 47 12.66 10.99 1.72
CA ILE A 47 12.65 10.01 0.63
C ILE A 47 12.77 10.84 -0.64
N GLU A 48 14.01 11.16 -1.01
CA GLU A 48 14.32 11.37 -2.41
C GLU A 48 13.75 10.14 -3.11
N ALA A 49 12.81 10.39 -4.02
CA ALA A 49 12.15 9.34 -4.75
C ALA A 49 13.22 8.35 -5.22
N VAL A 50 13.17 7.13 -4.75
CA VAL A 50 13.78 6.04 -5.50
C VAL A 50 13.15 6.20 -6.87
N GLU A 51 13.98 6.42 -7.88
CA GLU A 51 13.52 6.53 -9.25
C GLU A 51 12.58 5.37 -9.48
N ASP A 52 11.31 5.70 -9.73
CA ASP A 52 10.29 4.71 -9.90
C ASP A 52 10.62 3.98 -11.22
N ASP A 53 11.09 2.75 -11.14
CA ASP A 53 11.36 1.86 -12.27
C ASP A 53 10.06 1.35 -12.94
N ALA A 54 9.00 2.16 -12.85
CA ALA A 54 7.66 1.90 -13.36
C ALA A 54 7.65 1.43 -14.82
N GLU A 55 8.59 1.91 -15.64
CA GLU A 55 8.71 1.52 -17.04
C GLU A 55 9.14 0.06 -17.22
N GLU A 56 10.18 -0.36 -16.51
CA GLU A 56 10.68 -1.75 -16.58
C GLU A 56 9.64 -2.73 -16.04
N VAL A 57 8.86 -2.31 -15.05
CA VAL A 57 7.84 -3.15 -14.38
C VAL A 57 6.71 -3.53 -15.34
N ILE A 58 6.22 -2.61 -16.16
CA ILE A 58 5.08 -2.87 -17.05
C ILE A 58 5.50 -3.70 -18.25
N ASP A 59 6.62 -3.35 -18.88
CA ASP A 59 7.18 -4.15 -19.97
C ASP A 59 7.44 -5.59 -19.51
N SER A 60 7.76 -5.79 -18.23
CA SER A 60 7.96 -7.13 -17.67
C SER A 60 6.66 -7.93 -17.59
N VAL A 61 5.52 -7.35 -17.16
CA VAL A 61 4.22 -8.06 -17.08
C VAL A 61 3.76 -8.56 -18.44
N GLU A 62 3.85 -7.73 -19.49
CA GLU A 62 3.43 -8.10 -20.86
C GLU A 62 4.29 -9.23 -21.44
N ASN A 63 5.55 -9.30 -21.05
CA ASN A 63 6.48 -10.31 -21.52
C ASN A 63 6.34 -11.66 -20.79
N ILE A 64 5.68 -11.71 -19.63
CA ILE A 64 5.47 -12.96 -18.87
C ILE A 64 4.33 -13.76 -19.50
N LYS A 65 4.65 -14.80 -20.27
CA LYS A 65 3.68 -15.72 -20.87
C LYS A 65 3.33 -16.87 -19.94
N GLU A 66 4.31 -17.40 -19.22
CA GLU A 66 4.15 -18.51 -18.29
C GLU A 66 4.78 -18.11 -16.94
N PRO A 67 3.98 -17.54 -16.02
CA PRO A 67 4.48 -17.14 -14.72
C PRO A 67 4.89 -18.36 -13.89
N TYR A 68 5.99 -18.25 -13.13
CA TYR A 68 6.38 -19.28 -12.17
C TYR A 68 5.60 -19.17 -10.85
N VAL A 69 5.07 -17.99 -10.53
CA VAL A 69 4.12 -17.81 -9.42
C VAL A 69 2.76 -18.37 -9.84
N ARG A 70 2.06 -19.04 -8.92
CA ARG A 70 0.76 -19.68 -9.17
C ARG A 70 -0.27 -19.29 -8.12
N LYS A 71 -1.56 -19.33 -8.51
CA LYS A 71 -2.68 -19.09 -7.58
C LYS A 71 -2.60 -20.07 -6.39
N GLY A 72 -2.82 -19.53 -5.19
CA GLY A 72 -2.75 -20.26 -3.92
C GLY A 72 -1.37 -20.25 -3.25
N GLN A 73 -0.31 -19.88 -3.96
CA GLN A 73 1.05 -19.82 -3.43
C GLN A 73 1.27 -18.62 -2.52
N VAL A 74 2.03 -18.84 -1.44
CA VAL A 74 2.52 -17.81 -0.52
C VAL A 74 4.04 -17.74 -0.62
N TRP A 75 4.55 -16.54 -0.78
CA TRP A 75 5.97 -16.23 -0.92
C TRP A 75 6.44 -15.33 0.22
N GLN A 76 7.62 -15.65 0.78
CA GLN A 76 8.34 -14.82 1.73
C GLN A 76 9.37 -13.96 0.99
N LEU A 77 9.27 -12.65 1.15
CA LEU A 77 10.17 -11.66 0.57
C LEU A 77 10.86 -10.91 1.73
N GLY A 78 11.97 -11.45 2.23
CA GLY A 78 12.59 -10.94 3.45
C GLY A 78 11.61 -10.95 4.63
N ARG A 79 11.21 -9.78 5.10
CA ARG A 79 10.19 -9.61 6.17
C ARG A 79 8.75 -9.55 5.66
N HIS A 80 8.54 -9.47 4.33
CA HIS A 80 7.22 -9.29 3.72
C HIS A 80 6.64 -10.63 3.28
N ARG A 81 5.33 -10.67 3.09
CA ARG A 81 4.61 -11.84 2.56
C ARG A 81 3.78 -11.42 1.34
N LEU A 82 3.82 -12.24 0.32
CA LEU A 82 3.00 -12.11 -0.88
C LEU A 82 2.19 -13.39 -1.06
N MET A 83 0.90 -13.26 -1.34
CA MET A 83 0.07 -14.37 -1.78
C MET A 83 -0.50 -14.08 -3.17
N CYS A 84 -0.42 -15.07 -4.05
CA CYS A 84 -1.21 -15.06 -5.29
C CYS A 84 -2.60 -15.63 -4.98
N GLY A 85 -3.61 -14.77 -4.73
CA GLY A 85 -4.90 -15.17 -4.17
C GLY A 85 -6.02 -14.19 -4.42
N ASP A 86 -7.19 -14.48 -3.84
CA ASP A 86 -8.42 -13.70 -3.98
C ASP A 86 -8.69 -12.86 -2.72
N SER A 87 -8.71 -11.55 -2.86
CA SER A 87 -8.95 -10.59 -1.77
C SER A 87 -10.33 -10.69 -1.12
N THR A 88 -11.30 -11.36 -1.77
CA THR A 88 -12.63 -11.63 -1.22
C THR A 88 -12.66 -12.92 -0.37
N SER A 89 -11.61 -13.74 -0.43
CA SER A 89 -11.49 -15.02 0.26
C SER A 89 -10.91 -14.86 1.66
N LEU A 90 -11.69 -15.10 2.71
CA LEU A 90 -11.18 -15.17 4.09
C LEU A 90 -10.10 -16.24 4.25
N ALA A 91 -10.19 -17.35 3.52
CA ALA A 91 -9.22 -18.44 3.60
C ALA A 91 -7.85 -18.02 3.02
N ASP A 92 -7.86 -17.26 1.90
CA ASP A 92 -6.63 -16.71 1.33
C ASP A 92 -6.05 -15.62 2.23
N MET A 93 -6.91 -14.78 2.81
CA MET A 93 -6.47 -13.76 3.76
C MET A 93 -5.83 -14.41 5.02
N GLU A 94 -6.39 -15.50 5.53
CA GLU A 94 -5.79 -16.25 6.66
C GLU A 94 -4.41 -16.81 6.30
N LYS A 95 -4.26 -17.41 5.11
CA LYS A 95 -2.97 -17.91 4.63
C LYS A 95 -1.94 -16.77 4.53
N LEU A 96 -2.34 -15.62 3.96
CA LEU A 96 -1.46 -14.46 3.85
C LEU A 96 -1.04 -13.95 5.23
N MET A 97 -2.01 -13.72 6.12
CA MET A 97 -1.80 -13.05 7.41
C MET A 97 -1.24 -13.97 8.48
N GLU A 98 -1.41 -15.30 8.37
CA GLU A 98 -0.86 -16.29 9.30
C GLU A 98 -1.15 -15.96 10.78
N GLY A 99 -2.40 -15.62 11.08
CA GLY A 99 -2.85 -15.23 12.43
C GLY A 99 -2.39 -13.83 12.87
N GLN A 100 -1.71 -13.08 12.02
CA GLN A 100 -1.31 -11.69 12.29
C GLN A 100 -2.46 -10.72 12.03
N GLN A 101 -2.36 -9.52 12.61
CA GLN A 101 -3.28 -8.42 12.32
C GLN A 101 -2.51 -7.25 11.70
N ALA A 102 -3.16 -6.56 10.77
CA ALA A 102 -2.60 -5.36 10.15
C ALA A 102 -2.72 -4.15 11.09
N ASP A 103 -1.66 -3.36 11.14
CA ASP A 103 -1.61 -2.07 11.83
C ASP A 103 -2.09 -0.93 10.93
N LEU A 104 -1.95 -1.10 9.62
CA LEU A 104 -2.29 -0.15 8.57
C LEU A 104 -2.78 -0.91 7.34
N ILE A 105 -3.74 -0.35 6.63
CA ILE A 105 -4.17 -0.83 5.31
C ILE A 105 -3.98 0.30 4.30
N ILE A 106 -3.29 0.03 3.20
CA ILE A 106 -3.20 0.94 2.04
C ILE A 106 -3.49 0.11 0.82
N THR A 107 -4.53 0.44 0.05
CA THR A 107 -4.99 -0.45 -1.00
C THR A 107 -5.67 0.26 -2.17
N ASP A 108 -5.60 -0.37 -3.35
CA ASP A 108 -6.06 0.14 -4.63
C ASP A 108 -6.90 -0.92 -5.37
N PRO A 109 -8.14 -1.18 -4.93
CA PRO A 109 -9.00 -2.19 -5.57
C PRO A 109 -9.44 -1.74 -6.99
N PRO A 110 -9.91 -2.67 -7.86
CA PRO A 110 -10.48 -2.33 -9.15
C PRO A 110 -11.56 -1.26 -9.06
N TYR A 111 -11.65 -0.39 -10.07
CA TYR A 111 -12.56 0.77 -10.04
C TYR A 111 -13.87 0.56 -10.80
N ASN A 112 -14.09 -0.60 -11.42
CA ASN A 112 -15.27 -0.91 -12.25
C ASN A 112 -15.47 0.08 -13.42
N VAL A 113 -14.39 0.59 -13.98
CA VAL A 113 -14.43 1.58 -15.06
C VAL A 113 -14.24 0.97 -16.46
N GLN A 114 -14.32 -0.36 -16.57
CA GLN A 114 -14.13 -1.13 -17.79
C GLN A 114 -12.82 -0.75 -18.52
N TYR A 115 -11.74 -0.71 -17.74
CA TYR A 115 -10.43 -0.36 -18.29
C TYR A 115 -9.99 -1.40 -19.32
N VAL A 116 -9.77 -0.97 -20.57
CA VAL A 116 -9.16 -1.76 -21.62
C VAL A 116 -7.85 -1.12 -22.00
N GLY A 117 -6.74 -1.80 -21.72
CA GLY A 117 -5.41 -1.36 -22.12
C GLY A 117 -5.36 -1.11 -23.65
N LYS A 118 -4.64 -0.09 -24.08
CA LYS A 118 -4.49 0.27 -25.50
C LYS A 118 -3.48 -0.62 -26.24
N THR A 119 -2.84 -1.56 -25.56
CA THR A 119 -1.89 -2.51 -26.15
C THR A 119 -2.59 -3.60 -26.96
N LYS A 120 -1.87 -4.21 -27.89
CA LYS A 120 -2.42 -5.24 -28.81
C LYS A 120 -3.05 -6.44 -28.09
N ASP A 121 -2.61 -6.72 -26.86
CA ASP A 121 -3.07 -7.86 -26.04
C ASP A 121 -4.15 -7.47 -25.03
N SER A 122 -4.65 -6.20 -25.07
CA SER A 122 -5.79 -5.68 -24.28
C SER A 122 -5.81 -6.22 -22.84
N LEU A 123 -4.77 -5.92 -22.02
CA LEU A 123 -4.77 -6.30 -20.62
C LEU A 123 -6.02 -5.74 -19.95
N THR A 124 -6.92 -6.62 -19.53
CA THR A 124 -8.11 -6.30 -18.76
C THR A 124 -7.81 -6.57 -17.28
N ILE A 125 -8.21 -5.66 -16.43
CA ILE A 125 -8.15 -5.89 -14.98
C ILE A 125 -9.28 -6.88 -14.65
N GLU A 126 -8.97 -8.02 -14.05
CA GLU A 126 -9.99 -8.93 -13.54
C GLU A 126 -10.89 -8.16 -12.55
N ASN A 127 -12.21 -8.34 -12.65
CA ASN A 127 -13.22 -7.67 -11.83
C ASN A 127 -13.46 -6.16 -12.10
N ASP A 128 -12.99 -5.59 -13.21
CA ASP A 128 -13.21 -4.18 -13.57
C ASP A 128 -14.46 -3.93 -14.46
N SER A 129 -15.34 -4.92 -14.62
CA SER A 129 -16.57 -4.83 -15.40
C SER A 129 -17.71 -5.61 -14.74
N MET A 130 -18.27 -5.06 -13.69
CA MET A 130 -19.37 -5.65 -12.92
C MET A 130 -20.64 -4.79 -13.01
N SER A 131 -21.82 -5.40 -12.78
CA SER A 131 -23.02 -4.62 -12.49
C SER A 131 -22.86 -3.88 -11.14
N ASP A 132 -23.56 -2.76 -10.96
CA ASP A 132 -23.49 -1.93 -9.76
C ASP A 132 -23.64 -2.76 -8.45
N GLY A 133 -24.66 -3.63 -8.39
CA GLY A 133 -24.87 -4.50 -7.22
C GLY A 133 -23.77 -5.55 -7.01
N ALA A 134 -23.23 -6.13 -8.09
CA ALA A 134 -22.15 -7.10 -7.99
C ALA A 134 -20.85 -6.42 -7.52
N PHE A 135 -20.58 -5.21 -8.02
CA PHE A 135 -19.42 -4.44 -7.62
C PHE A 135 -19.49 -4.01 -6.15
N PHE A 136 -20.67 -3.55 -5.72
CA PHE A 136 -20.89 -3.27 -4.30
C PHE A 136 -20.63 -4.49 -3.41
N SER A 137 -21.15 -5.67 -3.79
CA SER A 137 -20.91 -6.92 -3.03
C SER A 137 -19.42 -7.28 -3.00
N PHE A 138 -18.72 -7.18 -4.14
CA PHE A 138 -17.28 -7.39 -4.21
C PHE A 138 -16.50 -6.48 -3.25
N LEU A 139 -16.81 -5.18 -3.23
CA LEU A 139 -16.18 -4.24 -2.31
C LEU A 139 -16.50 -4.57 -0.85
N LEU A 140 -17.75 -4.95 -0.55
CA LEU A 140 -18.17 -5.28 0.82
C LEU A 140 -17.45 -6.52 1.33
N ASP A 141 -17.35 -7.59 0.51
CA ASP A 141 -16.64 -8.82 0.86
C ASP A 141 -15.16 -8.55 1.11
N THR A 142 -14.52 -7.79 0.21
CA THR A 142 -13.11 -7.41 0.35
C THR A 142 -12.85 -6.56 1.60
N PHE A 143 -13.65 -5.53 1.82
CA PHE A 143 -13.50 -4.68 3.02
C PHE A 143 -13.84 -5.44 4.30
N GLY A 144 -14.75 -6.41 4.25
CA GLY A 144 -15.03 -7.32 5.35
C GLY A 144 -13.82 -8.19 5.70
N CYS A 145 -13.12 -8.72 4.68
CA CYS A 145 -11.87 -9.45 4.87
C CYS A 145 -10.80 -8.53 5.51
N MET A 146 -10.60 -7.32 4.99
CA MET A 146 -9.67 -6.35 5.57
C MET A 146 -10.02 -6.00 7.02
N PHE A 147 -11.31 -5.77 7.32
CA PHE A 147 -11.77 -5.44 8.67
C PHE A 147 -11.48 -6.57 9.67
N SER A 148 -11.63 -7.81 9.25
CA SER A 148 -11.40 -8.99 10.08
C SER A 148 -9.94 -9.11 10.51
N TYR A 149 -9.00 -8.70 9.63
CA TYR A 149 -7.56 -8.77 9.90
C TYR A 149 -6.93 -7.42 10.31
N ALA A 150 -7.70 -6.35 10.36
CA ALA A 150 -7.26 -5.09 10.95
C ALA A 150 -7.33 -5.16 12.48
N ARG A 151 -6.28 -4.72 13.19
CA ARG A 151 -6.38 -4.51 14.63
C ARG A 151 -7.28 -3.31 14.96
N ASP A 152 -7.76 -3.21 16.17
CA ASP A 152 -8.43 -2.00 16.63
C ASP A 152 -7.48 -0.79 16.55
N GLY A 153 -7.95 0.31 16.00
CA GLY A 153 -7.16 1.50 15.72
C GLY A 153 -6.31 1.43 14.44
N ALA A 154 -6.35 0.35 13.65
CA ALA A 154 -5.68 0.29 12.36
C ALA A 154 -6.27 1.33 11.40
N ALA A 155 -5.42 2.19 10.84
CA ALA A 155 -5.82 3.14 9.81
C ALA A 155 -6.01 2.43 8.46
N ILE A 156 -6.83 3.00 7.60
CA ILE A 156 -7.07 2.48 6.25
C ILE A 156 -7.13 3.62 5.22
N TYR A 157 -6.42 3.45 4.12
CA TYR A 157 -6.46 4.29 2.92
C TYR A 157 -6.91 3.46 1.72
N VAL A 158 -7.96 3.92 1.03
CA VAL A 158 -8.52 3.23 -0.13
C VAL A 158 -8.58 4.18 -1.31
N PHE A 159 -7.78 3.92 -2.32
CA PHE A 159 -7.87 4.63 -3.61
C PHE A 159 -9.13 4.21 -4.35
N HIS A 160 -9.76 5.15 -5.07
CA HIS A 160 -10.96 4.83 -5.84
C HIS A 160 -11.19 5.83 -6.99
N ALA A 161 -12.01 5.45 -7.97
CA ALA A 161 -12.56 6.39 -8.92
C ALA A 161 -13.73 7.16 -8.29
N ASP A 162 -13.82 8.48 -8.56
CA ASP A 162 -14.92 9.32 -8.05
C ASP A 162 -16.29 8.86 -8.57
N THR A 163 -16.35 8.33 -9.80
CA THR A 163 -17.59 7.79 -10.40
C THR A 163 -18.21 6.64 -9.60
N GLU A 164 -17.40 5.85 -8.92
CA GLU A 164 -17.83 4.76 -8.04
C GLU A 164 -17.80 5.13 -6.55
N GLY A 165 -17.56 6.40 -6.25
CA GLY A 165 -17.40 6.88 -4.88
C GLY A 165 -18.55 6.56 -3.94
N LEU A 166 -19.78 6.38 -4.45
CA LEU A 166 -20.93 5.96 -3.65
C LEU A 166 -20.77 4.52 -3.15
N ASN A 167 -20.43 3.58 -4.04
CA ASN A 167 -20.23 2.16 -3.72
C ASN A 167 -19.06 1.98 -2.75
N PHE A 168 -17.94 2.66 -3.01
CA PHE A 168 -16.78 2.62 -2.12
C PHE A 168 -17.09 3.12 -0.71
N ARG A 169 -17.73 4.30 -0.57
CA ARG A 169 -18.07 4.87 0.74
C ARG A 169 -19.09 4.01 1.48
N ARG A 170 -20.05 3.45 0.78
CA ARG A 170 -21.08 2.58 1.34
C ARG A 170 -20.44 1.28 1.85
N ALA A 171 -19.69 0.57 1.02
CA ALA A 171 -19.02 -0.68 1.39
C ALA A 171 -18.01 -0.47 2.54
N PHE A 172 -17.24 0.61 2.52
CA PHE A 172 -16.31 0.99 3.59
C PHE A 172 -16.99 1.08 4.95
N LYS A 173 -18.15 1.76 5.00
CA LYS A 173 -18.92 1.94 6.25
C LYS A 173 -19.67 0.67 6.66
N GLU A 174 -20.26 -0.07 5.71
CA GLU A 174 -21.00 -1.30 6.00
C GLU A 174 -20.08 -2.44 6.45
N ALA A 175 -18.81 -2.46 5.99
CA ALA A 175 -17.79 -3.36 6.50
C ALA A 175 -17.35 -3.05 7.95
N GLY A 176 -17.69 -1.88 8.48
CA GLY A 176 -17.45 -1.49 9.88
C GLY A 176 -16.37 -0.44 10.08
N PHE A 177 -15.66 0.00 9.05
CA PHE A 177 -14.68 1.07 9.18
C PHE A 177 -15.34 2.43 9.41
N LYS A 178 -14.73 3.22 10.28
CA LYS A 178 -15.09 4.63 10.45
C LYS A 178 -14.49 5.44 9.32
N LEU A 179 -15.32 5.98 8.45
CA LEU A 179 -14.89 6.96 7.44
C LEU A 179 -14.66 8.32 8.10
N SER A 180 -13.44 8.85 8.00
CA SER A 180 -13.08 10.16 8.56
C SER A 180 -12.99 11.22 7.48
N GLU A 181 -12.17 11.01 6.46
CA GLU A 181 -11.83 12.02 5.46
C GLU A 181 -11.77 11.42 4.06
N CYS A 182 -11.80 12.29 3.07
CA CYS A 182 -11.45 11.95 1.69
C CYS A 182 -10.27 12.81 1.29
N LEU A 183 -9.13 12.17 1.08
CA LEU A 183 -7.94 12.82 0.54
C LEU A 183 -8.02 12.81 -0.97
N VAL A 184 -7.22 13.68 -1.61
CA VAL A 184 -7.14 13.80 -3.06
C VAL A 184 -5.69 13.73 -3.49
N TRP A 185 -5.33 12.69 -4.25
CA TRP A 185 -4.06 12.72 -4.98
C TRP A 185 -4.22 13.60 -6.21
N ALA A 186 -3.61 14.78 -6.19
CA ALA A 186 -3.54 15.71 -7.32
C ALA A 186 -2.32 15.38 -8.19
N LYS A 187 -2.59 15.03 -9.44
CA LYS A 187 -1.58 14.65 -10.44
C LYS A 187 -0.99 15.90 -11.11
N ASP A 188 0.23 15.80 -11.61
CA ASP A 188 0.92 16.83 -12.38
C ASP A 188 0.22 17.14 -13.72
N VAL A 189 -0.30 16.10 -14.39
CA VAL A 189 -1.02 16.21 -15.67
C VAL A 189 -2.39 15.53 -15.58
N PHE A 190 -3.33 16.01 -16.37
CA PHE A 190 -4.64 15.40 -16.49
C PHE A 190 -4.64 14.20 -17.44
N VAL A 191 -5.62 13.34 -17.30
CA VAL A 191 -5.87 12.20 -18.20
C VAL A 191 -6.88 12.64 -19.26
N LEU A 192 -6.49 12.59 -20.53
CA LEU A 192 -7.42 12.86 -21.64
C LEU A 192 -8.55 11.81 -21.63
N GLY A 193 -9.77 12.29 -21.63
CA GLY A 193 -10.99 11.47 -21.64
C GLY A 193 -12.07 12.11 -22.52
N ARG A 194 -13.24 11.48 -22.56
CA ARG A 194 -14.42 11.95 -23.33
C ARG A 194 -15.34 12.85 -22.50
N GLN A 195 -14.99 13.08 -21.22
CA GLN A 195 -15.74 13.94 -20.30
C GLN A 195 -15.48 15.41 -20.60
N ASP A 196 -16.39 16.31 -20.19
CA ASP A 196 -16.25 17.76 -20.31
C ASP A 196 -15.05 18.29 -19.52
N TYR A 197 -14.79 17.70 -18.33
CA TYR A 197 -13.62 17.98 -17.50
C TYR A 197 -12.70 16.77 -17.45
N HIS A 198 -11.41 16.97 -17.70
CA HIS A 198 -10.42 15.92 -17.64
C HIS A 198 -9.97 15.65 -16.20
N TRP A 199 -9.95 14.39 -15.82
CA TRP A 199 -9.51 13.97 -14.51
C TRP A 199 -8.03 14.27 -14.28
N ARG A 200 -7.74 14.99 -13.20
CA ARG A 200 -6.38 15.31 -12.74
C ARG A 200 -6.15 14.88 -11.29
N HIS A 201 -7.06 14.13 -10.74
CA HIS A 201 -6.95 13.65 -9.37
C HIS A 201 -7.55 12.26 -9.21
N GLU A 202 -7.18 11.60 -8.11
CA GLU A 202 -7.84 10.41 -7.60
C GLU A 202 -8.19 10.62 -6.13
N PRO A 203 -9.42 10.33 -5.70
CA PRO A 203 -9.81 10.39 -4.30
C PRO A 203 -9.30 9.17 -3.54
N ILE A 204 -9.03 9.36 -2.23
CA ILE A 204 -8.56 8.34 -1.31
C ILE A 204 -9.42 8.41 -0.05
N LEU A 205 -10.20 7.38 0.25
CA LEU A 205 -10.91 7.30 1.51
C LEU A 205 -9.91 7.07 2.64
N TYR A 206 -10.04 7.82 3.72
CA TYR A 206 -9.26 7.67 4.93
C TYR A 206 -10.17 7.44 6.13
N GLY A 207 -9.77 6.51 6.97
CA GLY A 207 -10.46 6.18 8.20
C GLY A 207 -9.71 5.14 9.01
N TRP A 208 -10.40 4.46 9.92
CA TRP A 208 -9.81 3.44 10.78
C TRP A 208 -10.85 2.48 11.33
N LYS A 209 -10.38 1.34 11.85
CA LYS A 209 -11.20 0.45 12.67
C LYS A 209 -11.32 1.03 14.08
N GLU A 210 -12.54 1.23 14.57
CA GLU A 210 -12.77 1.71 15.94
C GLU A 210 -12.40 0.61 16.96
N GLY A 211 -12.34 0.96 18.25
CA GLY A 211 -11.97 0.07 19.35
C GLY A 211 -10.72 0.50 20.09
N ALA A 212 -9.78 1.16 19.40
CA ALA A 212 -8.58 1.76 19.99
C ALA A 212 -8.22 3.09 19.30
N GLY A 213 -7.29 3.85 19.88
CA GLY A 213 -6.74 5.05 19.25
C GLY A 213 -5.96 4.68 17.98
N HIS A 214 -6.23 5.36 16.87
CA HIS A 214 -5.42 5.24 15.67
C HIS A 214 -4.13 6.07 15.82
N TYR A 215 -3.07 5.59 15.15
CA TYR A 215 -1.82 6.37 15.08
C TYR A 215 -1.89 7.34 13.90
N PHE A 216 -1.48 8.57 14.14
CA PHE A 216 -1.16 9.56 13.13
C PHE A 216 0.08 10.34 13.56
N VAL A 217 0.97 10.63 12.62
CA VAL A 217 2.18 11.40 12.89
C VAL A 217 1.85 12.76 13.52
N ASN A 218 2.69 13.21 14.46
CA ASN A 218 2.46 14.50 15.15
C ASN A 218 2.86 15.69 14.25
N ASP A 219 2.27 15.75 13.06
CA ASP A 219 2.45 16.84 12.10
C ASP A 219 1.08 17.44 11.77
N ARG A 220 0.86 18.68 12.18
CA ARG A 220 -0.40 19.42 11.96
C ARG A 220 -0.41 20.23 10.66
N THR A 221 0.60 20.10 9.82
CA THR A 221 0.69 20.78 8.51
C THR A 221 0.15 19.94 7.37
N GLN A 222 -0.27 18.69 7.64
CA GLN A 222 -0.88 17.82 6.64
C GLN A 222 -2.24 18.34 6.20
N ASP A 223 -2.50 18.31 4.91
CA ASP A 223 -3.81 18.65 4.34
C ASP A 223 -4.35 17.51 3.47
N THR A 224 -5.56 17.71 2.94
CA THR A 224 -6.27 16.67 2.18
C THR A 224 -5.85 16.60 0.70
N VAL A 225 -4.97 17.48 0.22
CA VAL A 225 -4.52 17.52 -1.18
C VAL A 225 -3.06 17.10 -1.27
N LEU A 226 -2.84 15.91 -1.82
CA LEU A 226 -1.53 15.30 -1.95
C LEU A 226 -1.01 15.51 -3.38
N ASN A 227 -0.01 16.38 -3.54
CA ASN A 227 0.57 16.68 -4.84
C ASN A 227 1.75 15.74 -5.11
N TYR A 228 1.53 14.74 -5.96
CA TYR A 228 2.55 13.80 -6.40
C TYR A 228 2.46 13.60 -7.91
N GLU A 229 3.61 13.65 -8.59
CA GLU A 229 3.68 13.36 -10.01
C GLU A 229 3.26 11.91 -10.27
N ARG A 230 2.69 11.66 -11.44
CA ARG A 230 2.51 10.29 -11.91
C ARG A 230 3.88 9.69 -12.23
N PRO A 231 4.06 8.37 -12.09
CA PRO A 231 5.24 7.69 -12.60
C PRO A 231 5.46 8.08 -14.06
N LYS A 232 6.68 8.51 -14.39
CA LYS A 232 7.04 8.96 -15.74
C LYS A 232 6.90 7.78 -16.70
N ARG A 233 6.20 8.00 -17.81
CA ARG A 233 5.88 7.04 -18.86
C ARG A 233 4.84 5.99 -18.47
N ASN A 234 3.60 6.32 -18.77
CA ASN A 234 2.65 5.41 -19.36
C ASN A 234 1.35 6.14 -19.69
N GLU A 235 1.28 6.65 -20.91
CA GLU A 235 -0.01 7.01 -21.49
C GLU A 235 -0.89 5.75 -21.69
N GLU A 236 -0.28 4.55 -21.63
CA GLU A 236 -0.93 3.27 -21.90
C GLU A 236 -1.35 2.50 -20.63
N HIS A 237 -0.70 2.72 -19.47
CA HIS A 237 -1.06 2.06 -18.20
C HIS A 237 -1.12 3.07 -17.03
N PRO A 238 -2.20 3.85 -16.90
CA PRO A 238 -2.31 4.95 -15.95
C PRO A 238 -2.56 4.52 -14.49
N THR A 239 -2.49 3.24 -14.15
CA THR A 239 -2.99 2.70 -12.88
C THR A 239 -1.95 2.57 -11.76
N MET A 240 -0.64 2.67 -12.06
CA MET A 240 0.38 2.57 -11.01
C MET A 240 0.36 3.76 -10.05
N LYS A 241 0.39 3.46 -8.75
CA LYS A 241 0.50 4.49 -7.70
C LYS A 241 1.97 4.84 -7.45
N PRO A 242 2.31 6.13 -7.30
CA PRO A 242 3.67 6.54 -6.97
C PRO A 242 4.12 5.98 -5.62
N VAL A 243 5.28 5.32 -5.57
CA VAL A 243 5.86 4.83 -4.31
C VAL A 243 6.01 5.95 -3.26
N PRO A 244 6.42 7.19 -3.61
CA PRO A 244 6.48 8.29 -2.66
C PRO A 244 5.13 8.67 -2.04
N LEU A 245 4.04 8.61 -2.79
CA LEU A 245 2.69 8.84 -2.26
C LEU A 245 2.31 7.78 -1.23
N ILE A 246 2.48 6.50 -1.58
CA ILE A 246 2.22 5.38 -0.66
C ILE A 246 3.10 5.50 0.58
N GLY A 247 4.39 5.80 0.41
CA GLY A 247 5.34 6.03 1.50
C GLY A 247 4.90 7.15 2.44
N LYS A 248 4.37 8.25 1.91
CA LYS A 248 3.84 9.35 2.73
C LYS A 248 2.64 8.91 3.58
N LEU A 249 1.67 8.20 3.00
CA LEU A 249 0.52 7.67 3.74
C LEU A 249 0.97 6.67 4.81
N MET A 250 1.93 5.82 4.49
CA MET A 250 2.52 4.83 5.40
C MET A 250 3.21 5.51 6.59
N GLN A 251 4.04 6.54 6.35
CA GLN A 251 4.70 7.31 7.40
C GLN A 251 3.70 8.03 8.32
N ASN A 252 2.63 8.58 7.74
CA ASN A 252 1.63 9.28 8.51
C ASN A 252 0.90 8.37 9.51
N SER A 253 0.66 7.10 9.15
CA SER A 253 -0.25 6.22 9.91
C SER A 253 0.36 4.89 10.36
N SER A 254 1.69 4.74 10.31
CA SER A 254 2.37 3.55 10.84
C SER A 254 3.71 3.85 11.47
N MET A 255 4.14 2.96 12.36
CA MET A 255 5.46 2.95 12.99
C MET A 255 6.37 1.91 12.34
N LEU A 256 7.67 1.92 12.69
CA LEU A 256 8.62 0.89 12.28
C LEU A 256 8.12 -0.51 12.67
N ASP A 257 8.44 -1.49 11.84
CA ASP A 257 8.07 -2.90 11.99
C ASP A 257 6.56 -3.19 12.02
N TRP A 258 5.71 -2.16 11.85
CA TRP A 258 4.28 -2.35 11.76
C TRP A 258 3.88 -3.06 10.46
N LYS A 259 2.78 -3.80 10.54
CA LYS A 259 2.25 -4.61 9.46
C LYS A 259 1.30 -3.78 8.59
N VAL A 260 1.63 -3.70 7.33
CA VAL A 260 0.83 -3.02 6.30
C VAL A 260 0.19 -4.06 5.42
N LEU A 261 -1.13 -4.04 5.31
CA LEU A 261 -1.91 -4.92 4.44
C LEU A 261 -2.29 -4.19 3.15
N ASP A 262 -2.02 -4.85 2.03
CA ASP A 262 -2.49 -4.43 0.70
C ASP A 262 -3.00 -5.66 -0.07
N PRO A 263 -4.32 -5.94 -0.07
CA PRO A 263 -4.88 -7.10 -0.76
C PRO A 263 -5.06 -6.91 -2.28
N PHE A 264 -4.55 -5.80 -2.84
CA PHE A 264 -4.52 -5.52 -4.28
C PHE A 264 -3.14 -5.01 -4.69
N GLY A 265 -2.15 -5.88 -4.61
CA GLY A 265 -0.74 -5.53 -4.74
C GLY A 265 -0.34 -4.89 -6.06
N GLY A 266 -1.02 -5.24 -7.15
CA GLY A 266 -0.70 -4.77 -8.49
C GLY A 266 0.75 -5.01 -8.84
N SER A 267 1.49 -3.95 -9.14
CA SER A 267 2.95 -4.01 -9.38
C SER A 267 3.80 -3.90 -8.08
N GLY A 268 3.21 -3.86 -6.91
CA GLY A 268 3.89 -3.88 -5.61
C GLY A 268 4.37 -2.56 -5.02
N PRO A 269 3.78 -1.39 -5.34
CA PRO A 269 4.28 -0.11 -4.82
C PRO A 269 4.23 -0.05 -3.28
N THR A 270 3.21 -0.67 -2.67
CA THR A 270 3.05 -0.75 -1.21
C THR A 270 4.17 -1.57 -0.56
N LEU A 271 4.55 -2.70 -1.18
CA LEU A 271 5.65 -3.54 -0.69
C LEU A 271 6.99 -2.81 -0.80
N ILE A 272 7.25 -2.14 -1.92
CA ILE A 272 8.47 -1.34 -2.12
C ILE A 272 8.56 -0.20 -1.09
N ALA A 273 7.46 0.54 -0.87
CA ALA A 273 7.42 1.57 0.18
C ALA A 273 7.68 0.97 1.58
N ALA A 274 7.08 -0.17 1.89
CA ALA A 274 7.28 -0.85 3.17
C ALA A 274 8.73 -1.31 3.38
N GLN A 275 9.38 -1.85 2.33
CA GLN A 275 10.80 -2.23 2.36
C GLN A 275 11.68 -1.02 2.68
N GLN A 276 11.45 0.11 2.02
CA GLN A 276 12.26 1.33 2.20
C GLN A 276 12.05 1.98 3.56
N LEU A 277 10.85 1.82 4.14
CA LEU A 277 10.43 2.46 5.38
C LEU A 277 10.54 1.54 6.60
N ASP A 278 11.12 0.35 6.47
CA ASP A 278 11.25 -0.64 7.56
C ASP A 278 9.89 -1.04 8.16
N ARG A 279 8.86 -1.22 7.30
CA ARG A 279 7.57 -1.83 7.66
C ARG A 279 7.51 -3.26 7.12
N GLN A 280 6.56 -4.06 7.60
CA GLN A 280 6.28 -5.39 7.08
C GLN A 280 5.05 -5.30 6.16
N CYS A 281 5.18 -5.68 4.90
CA CYS A 281 4.05 -5.70 3.98
C CYS A 281 3.49 -7.11 3.85
N PHE A 282 2.17 -7.22 3.96
CA PHE A 282 1.39 -8.39 3.62
C PHE A 282 0.55 -8.02 2.40
N THR A 283 0.88 -8.56 1.24
CA THR A 283 0.22 -8.17 -0.01
C THR A 283 -0.35 -9.37 -0.73
N MET A 284 -1.47 -9.16 -1.41
CA MET A 284 -2.13 -10.18 -2.23
C MET A 284 -2.31 -9.65 -3.65
N GLU A 285 -2.17 -10.54 -4.62
CA GLU A 285 -2.40 -10.22 -6.02
C GLU A 285 -3.08 -11.40 -6.72
N LEU A 286 -4.13 -11.12 -7.47
CA LEU A 286 -4.93 -12.16 -8.11
C LEU A 286 -4.28 -12.74 -9.38
N ASP A 287 -3.62 -11.87 -10.17
CA ASP A 287 -2.94 -12.27 -11.41
C ASP A 287 -1.52 -12.78 -11.11
N PRO A 288 -1.21 -14.06 -11.45
CA PRO A 288 0.11 -14.63 -11.23
C PRO A 288 1.26 -13.85 -11.89
N ARG A 289 1.01 -13.13 -13.00
CA ARG A 289 2.03 -12.33 -13.69
C ARG A 289 2.42 -11.12 -12.86
N TYR A 290 1.44 -10.40 -12.31
CA TYR A 290 1.70 -9.27 -11.40
C TYR A 290 2.32 -9.75 -10.09
N ALA A 291 1.85 -10.88 -9.54
CA ALA A 291 2.47 -11.48 -8.35
C ALA A 291 3.95 -11.82 -8.60
N GLN A 292 4.31 -12.36 -9.77
CA GLN A 292 5.71 -12.58 -10.15
C GLN A 292 6.49 -11.26 -10.25
N VAL A 293 5.90 -10.22 -10.83
CA VAL A 293 6.54 -8.89 -10.92
C VAL A 293 6.83 -8.33 -9.53
N ILE A 294 5.94 -8.50 -8.55
CA ILE A 294 6.21 -8.09 -7.17
C ILE A 294 7.44 -8.81 -6.61
N VAL A 295 7.55 -10.13 -6.83
CA VAL A 295 8.72 -10.92 -6.40
C VAL A 295 9.99 -10.40 -7.04
N GLU A 296 10.01 -10.24 -8.37
CA GLU A 296 11.18 -9.80 -9.12
C GLU A 296 11.61 -8.38 -8.75
N ARG A 297 10.65 -7.46 -8.61
CA ARG A 297 10.88 -6.08 -8.19
C ARG A 297 11.54 -6.00 -6.83
N TRP A 298 11.04 -6.78 -5.86
CA TRP A 298 11.65 -6.84 -4.53
C TRP A 298 13.06 -7.45 -4.57
N GLN A 299 13.27 -8.54 -5.33
CA GLN A 299 14.59 -9.16 -5.50
C GLN A 299 15.60 -8.20 -6.14
N ASN A 300 15.16 -7.43 -7.15
CA ASN A 300 16.01 -6.44 -7.81
C ASN A 300 16.40 -5.30 -6.86
N LEU A 301 15.45 -4.84 -6.04
CA LEU A 301 15.69 -3.77 -5.08
C LEU A 301 16.66 -4.19 -3.97
N THR A 302 16.51 -5.42 -3.45
CA THR A 302 17.24 -5.86 -2.25
C THR A 302 18.47 -6.69 -2.54
N GLY A 303 18.54 -7.33 -3.70
CA GLY A 303 19.56 -8.35 -4.03
C GLY A 303 19.31 -9.70 -3.33
N GLU A 304 18.25 -9.82 -2.54
CA GLU A 304 17.88 -11.05 -1.84
C GLU A 304 16.99 -11.94 -2.71
N LYS A 305 16.78 -13.20 -2.29
CA LYS A 305 15.90 -14.13 -2.98
C LYS A 305 14.63 -14.36 -2.18
N ALA A 306 13.48 -14.30 -2.87
CA ALA A 306 12.20 -14.70 -2.31
C ALA A 306 12.13 -16.22 -2.14
N VAL A 307 11.37 -16.68 -1.14
CA VAL A 307 11.22 -18.09 -0.79
C VAL A 307 9.74 -18.49 -0.89
N LEU A 308 9.44 -19.53 -1.65
CA LEU A 308 8.11 -20.13 -1.68
C LEU A 308 7.87 -20.85 -0.35
N LEU A 309 6.78 -20.48 0.34
CA LEU A 309 6.42 -21.08 1.66
C LEU A 309 5.43 -22.23 1.53
N ASP A 310 4.48 -22.15 0.61
CA ASP A 310 3.42 -23.13 0.43
C ASP A 310 3.13 -23.30 -1.07
N GLU A 311 2.92 -24.57 -1.52
CA GLU A 311 2.61 -24.94 -2.91
C GLU A 311 1.11 -25.05 -3.17
#